data_206991b46b04034a6ca49bdf8d75e625
#
_entry.id   206991b46b04034a6ca49bdf8d75e625
#
_cell.length_a   1.000
_cell.length_b   1.000
_cell.length_c   1.000
_cell.angle_alpha   90.00
_cell.angle_beta   90.00
_cell.angle_gamma   90.00
#
_symmetry.space_group_name_H-M   'P 1'
#
loop_
_entity.id
_entity.type
_entity.pdbx_description
1 polymer ?
#
loop_
_entity_poly.entity_id
_entity_poly.type
_entity_poly.pdbx_seq_one_letter_code
_entity_poly.pdbx_strand_id
1 'polypeptide(L)'
;MASRRIEDMIPEMQELYKLFEATCHAAGLDFIVTCTTRTKEEQTELVKKGFSKTMNSRHLTGEAFDIAVVKDGKLSWKNRDYEPYGDIGMSIGLVWGGNFKGFKDSVHFEYRHE
;
A
#
# COMPACT_ATOMS: atom_id res chain seq x y z
N MET A 1 -12.23 -12.44 -1.18
CA MET A 1 -11.75 -11.08 -1.53
C MET A 1 -10.66 -10.62 -0.58
N ALA A 2 -9.74 -9.84 -1.08
CA ALA A 2 -8.72 -9.24 -0.21
C ALA A 2 -9.37 -8.31 0.81
N SER A 3 -8.80 -8.24 2.01
CA SER A 3 -9.28 -7.34 3.05
C SER A 3 -8.88 -5.89 2.75
N ARG A 4 -9.71 -4.96 3.23
CA ARG A 4 -9.40 -3.53 3.25
C ARG A 4 -9.37 -3.00 4.68
N ARG A 5 -9.45 -3.90 5.66
CA ARG A 5 -9.56 -3.55 7.06
C ARG A 5 -8.18 -3.30 7.66
N ILE A 6 -8.02 -2.15 8.31
CA ILE A 6 -6.77 -1.78 8.97
C ILE A 6 -6.47 -2.76 10.10
N GLU A 7 -7.48 -3.23 10.81
CA GLU A 7 -7.35 -4.16 11.95
C GLU A 7 -6.77 -5.51 11.55
N ASP A 8 -6.79 -5.86 10.25
CA ASP A 8 -6.25 -7.12 9.77
C ASP A 8 -4.72 -7.08 9.60
N MET A 9 -4.12 -5.89 9.67
CA MET A 9 -2.66 -5.76 9.64
C MET A 9 -2.07 -6.00 11.04
N ILE A 10 -0.77 -6.29 11.09
CA ILE A 10 -0.07 -6.43 12.38
C ILE A 10 -0.09 -5.08 13.12
N PRO A 11 -0.02 -5.10 14.49
CA PRO A 11 -0.11 -3.86 15.26
C PRO A 11 0.87 -2.76 14.85
N GLU A 12 2.12 -3.11 14.54
CA GLU A 12 3.13 -2.15 14.10
C GLU A 12 2.70 -1.46 12.81
N MET A 13 2.09 -2.22 11.89
CA MET A 13 1.63 -1.67 10.63
C MET A 13 0.40 -0.79 10.81
N GLN A 14 -0.48 -1.17 11.74
CA GLN A 14 -1.65 -0.34 12.07
C GLN A 14 -1.21 1.04 12.56
N GLU A 15 -0.20 1.10 13.42
CA GLU A 15 0.30 2.38 13.94
C GLU A 15 0.97 3.22 12.84
N LEU A 16 1.75 2.60 11.97
CA LEU A 16 2.36 3.29 10.84
C LEU A 16 1.30 3.81 9.88
N TYR A 17 0.26 3.01 9.63
CA TYR A 17 -0.85 3.44 8.77
C TYR A 17 -1.56 4.68 9.36
N LYS A 18 -1.83 4.68 10.65
CA LYS A 18 -2.49 5.83 11.31
C LYS A 18 -1.66 7.11 11.15
N LEU A 19 -0.35 7.00 11.32
CA LEU A 19 0.57 8.12 11.14
C LEU A 19 0.59 8.57 9.68
N PHE A 20 0.62 7.64 8.75
CA PHE A 20 0.57 7.91 7.32
C PHE A 20 -0.71 8.68 6.95
N GLU A 21 -1.86 8.17 7.41
CA GLU A 21 -3.16 8.79 7.14
C GLU A 21 -3.22 10.21 7.68
N ALA A 22 -2.82 10.41 8.94
CA ALA A 22 -2.85 11.72 9.57
C ALA A 22 -1.92 12.71 8.85
N THR A 23 -0.73 12.26 8.45
CA THR A 23 0.25 13.11 7.77
C THR A 23 -0.24 13.49 6.37
N CYS A 24 -0.80 12.54 5.62
CA CYS A 24 -1.37 12.82 4.31
C CYS A 24 -2.53 13.82 4.41
N HIS A 25 -3.45 13.62 5.35
CA HIS A 25 -4.59 14.51 5.52
C HIS A 25 -4.12 15.92 5.90
N ALA A 26 -3.12 16.03 6.77
CA ALA A 26 -2.57 17.34 7.16
C ALA A 26 -1.94 18.06 5.96
N ALA A 27 -1.46 17.31 4.97
CA ALA A 27 -0.89 17.86 3.74
C ALA A 27 -1.95 18.11 2.65
N GLY A 28 -3.22 17.86 2.93
CA GLY A 28 -4.30 18.02 1.96
C GLY A 28 -4.38 16.89 0.94
N LEU A 29 -3.76 15.75 1.23
CA LEU A 29 -3.73 14.59 0.34
C LEU A 29 -4.79 13.58 0.76
N ASP A 30 -5.59 13.12 -0.21
CA ASP A 30 -6.69 12.20 0.03
C ASP A 30 -6.46 10.86 -0.68
N PHE A 31 -6.95 9.78 -0.09
CA PHE A 31 -6.83 8.44 -0.65
C PHE A 31 -7.84 7.50 -0.01
N ILE A 32 -8.02 6.34 -0.63
CA ILE A 32 -8.75 5.22 -0.03
C ILE A 32 -7.83 4.01 0.05
N VAL A 33 -8.03 3.16 1.06
CA VAL A 33 -7.31 1.89 1.17
C VAL A 33 -8.01 0.87 0.28
N THR A 34 -7.25 0.18 -0.56
CA THR A 34 -7.79 -0.81 -1.48
C THR A 34 -7.46 -2.24 -1.09
N CYS A 35 -6.38 -2.44 -0.31
CA CYS A 35 -5.99 -3.78 0.13
C CYS A 35 -5.11 -3.68 1.37
N THR A 36 -5.37 -4.51 2.38
CA THR A 36 -4.47 -4.67 3.53
C THR A 36 -3.91 -6.08 3.58
N THR A 37 -4.77 -7.11 3.64
CA THR A 37 -4.31 -8.51 3.70
C THR A 37 -4.90 -9.32 2.57
N ARG A 38 -4.17 -10.37 2.19
CA ARG A 38 -4.60 -11.37 1.20
C ARG A 38 -4.38 -12.75 1.76
N THR A 39 -5.22 -13.70 1.35
CA THR A 39 -4.95 -15.11 1.61
C THR A 39 -3.95 -15.63 0.58
N LYS A 40 -3.35 -16.78 0.89
CA LYS A 40 -2.43 -17.44 -0.04
C LYS A 40 -3.14 -17.77 -1.36
N GLU A 41 -4.40 -18.18 -1.28
CA GLU A 41 -5.23 -18.48 -2.47
C GLU A 41 -5.44 -17.25 -3.34
N GLU A 42 -5.75 -16.12 -2.71
CA GLU A 42 -5.92 -14.85 -3.44
C GLU A 42 -4.63 -14.41 -4.12
N GLN A 43 -3.50 -14.58 -3.45
CA GLN A 43 -2.18 -14.24 -4.02
C GLN A 43 -1.86 -15.15 -5.20
N THR A 44 -2.17 -16.44 -5.09
CA THR A 44 -1.98 -17.41 -6.17
C THR A 44 -2.74 -17.01 -7.43
N GLU A 45 -4.00 -16.61 -7.26
CA GLU A 45 -4.83 -16.15 -8.39
C GLU A 45 -4.24 -14.90 -9.05
N LEU A 46 -3.74 -13.96 -8.26
CA LEU A 46 -3.13 -12.74 -8.80
C LEU A 46 -1.88 -13.06 -9.64
N VAL A 47 -1.07 -14.01 -9.17
CA VAL A 47 0.13 -14.45 -9.91
C VAL A 47 -0.28 -15.12 -11.23
N LYS A 48 -1.28 -16.01 -11.19
CA LYS A 48 -1.78 -16.69 -12.39
C LYS A 48 -2.31 -15.72 -13.43
N LYS A 49 -2.97 -14.66 -13.00
CA LYS A 49 -3.56 -13.65 -13.89
C LYS A 49 -2.55 -12.59 -14.33
N GLY A 50 -1.32 -12.67 -13.85
CA GLY A 50 -0.28 -11.69 -14.20
C GLY A 50 -0.35 -10.37 -13.47
N PHE A 51 -1.24 -10.23 -12.47
CA PHE A 51 -1.36 -9.00 -11.67
C PHE A 51 -0.32 -8.90 -10.55
N SER A 52 0.35 -10.01 -10.23
CA SER A 52 1.43 -10.02 -9.26
C SER A 52 2.54 -10.93 -9.77
N LYS A 53 3.79 -10.60 -9.41
CA LYS A 53 4.98 -11.36 -9.82
C LYS A 53 5.57 -12.17 -8.68
N THR A 54 4.97 -12.15 -7.50
CA THR A 54 5.54 -12.81 -6.33
C THR A 54 4.49 -13.55 -5.52
N MET A 55 4.91 -14.69 -4.94
CA MET A 55 4.13 -15.39 -3.92
C MET A 55 4.52 -14.93 -2.51
N ASN A 56 5.51 -14.06 -2.37
CA ASN A 56 6.02 -13.57 -1.09
C ASN A 56 5.55 -12.15 -0.78
N SER A 57 4.32 -11.83 -1.15
CA SER A 57 3.75 -10.51 -0.88
C SER A 57 3.60 -10.29 0.63
N ARG A 58 3.94 -9.07 1.09
CA ARG A 58 3.76 -8.70 2.49
C ARG A 58 2.30 -8.48 2.86
N HIS A 59 1.39 -8.45 1.90
CA HIS A 59 -0.04 -8.52 2.16
C HIS A 59 -0.44 -9.85 2.83
N LEU A 60 0.32 -10.92 2.59
CA LEU A 60 0.05 -12.23 3.20
C LEU A 60 0.29 -12.22 4.71
N THR A 61 1.16 -11.36 5.19
CA THR A 61 1.55 -11.32 6.61
C THR A 61 0.99 -10.10 7.35
N GLY A 62 0.18 -9.28 6.69
CA GLY A 62 -0.37 -8.07 7.30
C GLY A 62 0.63 -6.94 7.42
N GLU A 63 1.68 -6.94 6.61
CA GLU A 63 2.77 -5.98 6.66
C GLU A 63 2.76 -5.03 5.46
N ALA A 64 1.61 -4.88 4.81
CA ALA A 64 1.48 -3.99 3.64
C ALA A 64 0.07 -3.44 3.53
N PHE A 65 -0.06 -2.29 2.87
CA PHE A 65 -1.34 -1.79 2.41
C PHE A 65 -1.18 -1.13 1.04
N ASP A 66 -2.26 -1.15 0.27
CA ASP A 66 -2.35 -0.46 -1.01
C ASP A 66 -3.37 0.66 -0.91
N ILE A 67 -3.12 1.74 -1.65
CA ILE A 67 -4.03 2.88 -1.70
C ILE A 67 -4.43 3.20 -3.13
N ALA A 68 -5.57 3.88 -3.27
CA ALA A 68 -5.93 4.57 -4.49
C ALA A 68 -5.98 6.06 -4.17
N VAL A 69 -5.22 6.85 -4.91
CA VAL A 69 -5.17 8.30 -4.71
C VAL A 69 -6.46 8.92 -5.19
N VAL A 70 -7.01 9.83 -4.39
CA VAL A 70 -8.17 10.64 -4.75
C VAL A 70 -7.66 12.05 -5.04
N LYS A 71 -7.88 12.52 -6.26
CA LYS A 71 -7.46 13.84 -6.70
C LYS A 71 -8.66 14.56 -7.32
N ASP A 72 -9.00 15.70 -6.77
CA ASP A 72 -10.17 16.49 -7.22
C ASP A 72 -11.46 15.65 -7.24
N GLY A 73 -11.64 14.80 -6.23
CA GLY A 73 -12.81 13.95 -6.06
C GLY A 73 -12.84 12.72 -6.94
N LYS A 74 -11.77 12.43 -7.67
CA LYS A 74 -11.68 11.28 -8.58
C LYS A 74 -10.47 10.41 -8.28
N LEU A 75 -10.61 9.11 -8.53
CA LEU A 75 -9.48 8.18 -8.39
C LEU A 75 -8.43 8.49 -9.47
N SER A 76 -7.17 8.48 -9.08
CA SER A 76 -6.05 8.62 -10.00
C SER A 76 -5.17 7.38 -9.93
N TRP A 77 -4.72 6.90 -11.10
CA TRP A 77 -3.79 5.78 -11.22
C TRP A 77 -2.47 6.20 -11.87
N LYS A 78 -2.22 7.51 -11.99
CA LYS A 78 -0.97 8.04 -12.56
C LYS A 78 0.13 7.97 -11.53
N ASN A 79 1.27 7.36 -11.88
CA ASN A 79 2.40 7.19 -10.96
C ASN A 79 2.83 8.50 -10.31
N ARG A 80 2.87 9.60 -11.07
CA ARG A 80 3.28 10.91 -10.54
C ARG A 80 2.38 11.41 -9.41
N ASP A 81 1.10 11.03 -9.40
CA ASP A 81 0.16 11.46 -8.36
C ASP A 81 0.40 10.73 -7.05
N TYR A 82 1.16 9.63 -7.08
CA TYR A 82 1.52 8.86 -5.88
C TYR A 82 2.81 9.31 -5.23
N GLU A 83 3.63 10.12 -5.91
CA GLU A 83 4.93 10.55 -5.38
C GLU A 83 4.85 11.28 -4.04
N PRO A 84 3.94 12.25 -3.84
CA PRO A 84 3.84 12.90 -2.52
C PRO A 84 3.49 11.91 -1.41
N TYR A 85 2.65 10.92 -1.71
CA TYR A 85 2.28 9.86 -0.75
C TYR A 85 3.48 8.96 -0.45
N GLY A 86 4.24 8.61 -1.50
CA GLY A 86 5.46 7.83 -1.35
C GLY A 86 6.47 8.53 -0.46
N ASP A 87 6.67 9.82 -0.67
CA ASP A 87 7.60 10.63 0.13
C ASP A 87 7.19 10.63 1.60
N ILE A 88 5.90 10.78 1.89
CA ILE A 88 5.39 10.74 3.26
C ILE A 88 5.61 9.34 3.86
N GLY A 89 5.26 8.29 3.12
CA GLY A 89 5.46 6.92 3.60
C GLY A 89 6.90 6.63 3.96
N MET A 90 7.83 7.01 3.10
CA MET A 90 9.26 6.82 3.35
C MET A 90 9.74 7.63 4.55
N SER A 91 9.20 8.83 4.75
CA SER A 91 9.62 9.70 5.86
C SER A 91 9.24 9.11 7.22
N ILE A 92 8.24 8.26 7.29
CA ILE A 92 7.80 7.62 8.54
C ILE A 92 8.27 6.17 8.66
N GLY A 93 9.11 5.71 7.74
CA GLY A 93 9.74 4.38 7.84
C GLY A 93 9.11 3.28 7.01
N LEU A 94 8.17 3.62 6.12
CA LEU A 94 7.61 2.64 5.18
C LEU A 94 8.48 2.49 3.95
N VAL A 95 8.42 1.33 3.33
CA VAL A 95 9.00 1.09 2.00
C VAL A 95 7.89 1.33 0.99
N TRP A 96 8.16 2.17 0.00
CA TRP A 96 7.18 2.51 -1.04
C TRP A 96 7.46 1.74 -2.33
N GLY A 97 6.43 1.08 -2.87
CA GLY A 97 6.56 0.27 -4.08
C GLY A 97 6.89 1.06 -5.34
N GLY A 98 6.69 2.38 -5.34
CA GLY A 98 7.09 3.23 -6.45
C GLY A 98 8.60 3.27 -6.69
N ASN A 99 9.39 2.85 -5.68
CA ASN A 99 10.85 2.76 -5.79
C ASN A 99 11.35 1.35 -6.13
N PHE A 100 10.46 0.39 -6.33
CA PHE A 100 10.88 -0.97 -6.66
C PHE A 100 11.57 -1.00 -8.02
N LYS A 101 12.70 -1.70 -8.09
CA LYS A 101 13.42 -1.89 -9.35
C LYS A 101 12.70 -2.94 -10.19
N GLY A 102 12.58 -2.66 -11.48
CA GLY A 102 11.95 -3.57 -12.43
C GLY A 102 10.44 -3.46 -12.45
N PHE A 103 9.76 -3.76 -11.37
CA PHE A 103 8.30 -3.69 -11.29
C PHE A 103 7.88 -2.64 -10.27
N LYS A 104 7.53 -1.46 -10.75
CA LYS A 104 7.05 -0.37 -9.89
C LYS A 104 5.60 -0.62 -9.47
N ASP A 105 5.33 -0.42 -8.20
CA ASP A 105 4.00 -0.61 -7.63
C ASP A 105 3.67 0.60 -6.75
N SER A 106 3.30 1.70 -7.40
CA SER A 106 3.13 3.01 -6.75
C SER A 106 2.04 3.05 -5.69
N VAL A 107 1.06 2.13 -5.75
CA VAL A 107 -0.02 2.04 -4.77
C VAL A 107 0.42 1.37 -3.47
N HIS A 108 1.55 0.67 -3.47
CA HIS A 108 1.96 -0.27 -2.43
C HIS A 108 2.90 0.36 -1.40
N PHE A 109 2.58 0.12 -0.12
CA PHE A 109 3.41 0.51 1.03
C PHE A 109 3.59 -0.71 1.92
N GLU A 110 4.79 -0.93 2.42
CA GLU A 110 5.06 -2.08 3.27
C GLU A 110 6.01 -1.74 4.41
N TYR A 111 5.91 -2.55 5.47
CA TYR A 111 6.79 -2.50 6.62
C TYR A 111 7.80 -3.64 6.52
N ARG A 112 9.07 -3.32 6.70
CA ARG A 112 10.13 -4.34 6.71
C ARG A 112 10.82 -4.30 8.05
N HIS A 113 10.90 -5.46 8.68
CA HIS A 113 11.70 -5.63 9.89
C HIS A 113 13.18 -5.58 9.52
N GLU A 114 13.95 -4.87 10.32
CA GLU A 114 15.40 -4.80 10.17
C GLU A 114 16.09 -5.85 11.04
#